data_5469e04836e07aaf8203f1cbd5833a96
#
_entry.id   5469e04836e07aaf8203f1cbd5833a96
#
_cell.length_a   1.000
_cell.length_b   1.000
_cell.length_c   1.000
_cell.angle_alpha   90.00
_cell.angle_beta   90.00
_cell.angle_gamma   90.00
#
_symmetry.space_group_name_H-M   'P 1'
#
loop_
_entity.id
_entity.type
_entity.pdbx_description
1 polymer ?
#
loop_
_entity_poly.entity_id
_entity_poly.type
_entity_poly.pdbx_seq_one_letter_code
_entity_poly.pdbx_strand_id
1 'polypeptide(L)'
;MPHPFVLVTPSAAGYVRVLLARPERRNALDAGMTRALLEAFNTERNSPVLLESAAAGVFCAGADLSVAEEHRAEVSDLLYQLYEDMVTRPGPVIAVVTGPAVGGGAQLAGAADLRVASPGARFRWTGPPGRGLAVGAWLLPGLVGRGAALELTMTGRWVDAAEALRIGLVNRVDAEPGQLAAELAEGLAGRGAATAGRVKLIASADGLLDRLHAERAANRAAWSQPS
;
A
#
# COMPACT_ATOMS: atom_id res chain seq x y z
N MET A 1 -2.10 -20.16 -11.57
CA MET A 1 -2.73 -20.77 -10.37
C MET A 1 -2.85 -19.71 -9.29
N PRO A 2 -3.92 -19.68 -8.49
CA PRO A 2 -4.03 -18.71 -7.41
C PRO A 2 -2.83 -18.86 -6.47
N HIS A 3 -2.22 -17.75 -6.08
CA HIS A 3 -1.10 -17.73 -5.14
C HIS A 3 -1.64 -18.00 -3.72
N PRO A 4 -1.02 -18.89 -2.92
CA PRO A 4 -1.58 -19.28 -1.62
C PRO A 4 -1.67 -18.11 -0.61
N PHE A 5 -0.89 -17.05 -0.81
CA PHE A 5 -0.81 -15.90 0.11
C PHE A 5 -1.52 -14.63 -0.40
N VAL A 6 -2.20 -14.70 -1.57
CA VAL A 6 -3.04 -13.62 -2.11
C VAL A 6 -4.34 -14.23 -2.58
N LEU A 7 -5.40 -13.97 -1.82
CA LEU A 7 -6.72 -14.49 -2.13
C LEU A 7 -7.56 -13.40 -2.80
N VAL A 8 -8.15 -13.71 -3.95
CA VAL A 8 -8.96 -12.78 -4.74
C VAL A 8 -10.38 -13.30 -4.77
N THR A 9 -11.34 -12.49 -4.31
CA THR A 9 -12.76 -12.87 -4.25
C THR A 9 -13.63 -11.76 -4.80
N PRO A 10 -14.31 -11.96 -5.95
CA PRO A 10 -15.31 -11.03 -6.43
C PRO A 10 -16.49 -10.92 -5.48
N SER A 11 -17.02 -9.71 -5.31
CA SER A 11 -18.25 -9.43 -4.57
C SER A 11 -19.43 -9.26 -5.54
N ALA A 12 -20.62 -9.75 -5.17
CA ALA A 12 -21.85 -9.48 -5.91
C ALA A 12 -22.20 -7.99 -5.99
N ALA A 13 -21.65 -7.16 -5.10
CA ALA A 13 -21.81 -5.70 -5.09
C ALA A 13 -20.87 -4.96 -6.06
N GLY A 14 -20.14 -5.67 -6.95
CA GLY A 14 -19.35 -5.08 -8.04
C GLY A 14 -17.96 -4.59 -7.64
N TYR A 15 -17.40 -5.05 -6.54
CA TYR A 15 -16.01 -4.82 -6.13
C TYR A 15 -15.27 -6.15 -5.93
N VAL A 16 -13.96 -6.10 -5.77
CA VAL A 16 -13.11 -7.27 -5.55
C VAL A 16 -12.38 -7.15 -4.21
N ARG A 17 -12.35 -8.23 -3.44
CA ARG A 17 -11.53 -8.35 -2.24
C ARG A 17 -10.20 -9.00 -2.59
N VAL A 18 -9.12 -8.34 -2.23
CA VAL A 18 -7.75 -8.85 -2.33
C VAL A 18 -7.20 -8.97 -0.91
N LEU A 19 -6.96 -10.19 -0.47
CA LEU A 19 -6.61 -10.51 0.90
C LEU A 19 -5.15 -10.94 0.98
N LEU A 20 -4.35 -10.24 1.78
CA LEU A 20 -3.01 -10.65 2.18
C LEU A 20 -3.15 -11.80 3.18
N ALA A 21 -2.71 -13.01 2.83
CA ALA A 21 -2.99 -14.23 3.57
C ALA A 21 -1.73 -15.03 3.94
N ARG A 22 -0.70 -14.32 4.48
CA ARG A 22 0.56 -14.91 4.96
C ARG A 22 0.78 -14.56 6.44
N PRO A 23 -0.12 -15.00 7.35
CA PRO A 23 -0.13 -14.58 8.75
C PRO A 23 1.14 -14.98 9.51
N GLU A 24 1.74 -16.14 9.23
CA GLU A 24 2.97 -16.66 9.86
C GLU A 24 4.19 -15.76 9.62
N ARG A 25 4.15 -14.93 8.59
CA ARG A 25 5.16 -13.93 8.25
C ARG A 25 4.64 -12.50 8.40
N ARG A 26 3.50 -12.31 9.09
CA ARG A 26 2.87 -10.98 9.24
C ARG A 26 2.67 -10.26 7.92
N ASN A 27 2.29 -11.01 6.88
CA ASN A 27 2.14 -10.55 5.50
C ASN A 27 3.40 -9.87 4.93
N ALA A 28 4.60 -10.34 5.30
CA ALA A 28 5.84 -9.85 4.70
C ALA A 28 5.84 -10.18 3.20
N LEU A 29 6.24 -9.21 2.38
CA LEU A 29 6.17 -9.24 0.93
C LEU A 29 7.47 -9.80 0.35
N ASP A 30 7.40 -10.98 -0.25
CA ASP A 30 8.43 -11.54 -1.10
C ASP A 30 8.10 -11.36 -2.59
N ALA A 31 8.98 -11.79 -3.48
CA ALA A 31 8.78 -11.66 -4.92
C ALA A 31 7.52 -12.41 -5.40
N GLY A 32 7.24 -13.60 -4.84
CA GLY A 32 6.07 -14.41 -5.21
C GLY A 32 4.77 -13.71 -4.86
N MET A 33 4.63 -13.27 -3.61
CA MET A 33 3.45 -12.54 -3.15
C MET A 33 3.27 -11.20 -3.88
N THR A 34 4.36 -10.49 -4.17
CA THR A 34 4.30 -9.21 -4.90
C THR A 34 3.83 -9.41 -6.35
N ARG A 35 4.31 -10.45 -7.04
CA ARG A 35 3.82 -10.79 -8.38
C ARG A 35 2.35 -11.21 -8.38
N ALA A 36 1.91 -11.96 -7.37
CA ALA A 36 0.50 -12.32 -7.24
C ALA A 36 -0.41 -11.10 -7.00
N LEU A 37 0.06 -10.10 -6.25
CA LEU A 37 -0.64 -8.83 -6.10
C LEU A 37 -0.70 -8.06 -7.42
N LEU A 38 0.40 -7.98 -8.17
CA LEU A 38 0.43 -7.38 -9.51
C LEU A 38 -0.60 -8.04 -10.44
N GLU A 39 -0.65 -9.38 -10.46
CA GLU A 39 -1.64 -10.12 -11.25
C GLU A 39 -3.07 -9.80 -10.80
N ALA A 40 -3.36 -9.81 -9.51
CA ALA A 40 -4.68 -9.51 -8.95
C ALA A 40 -5.16 -8.09 -9.34
N PHE A 41 -4.30 -7.09 -9.21
CA PHE A 41 -4.65 -5.71 -9.58
C PHE A 41 -4.78 -5.51 -11.09
N ASN A 42 -4.07 -6.27 -11.91
CA ASN A 42 -4.16 -6.18 -13.36
C ASN A 42 -5.39 -6.90 -13.93
N THR A 43 -5.81 -8.02 -13.34
CA THR A 43 -6.99 -8.78 -13.77
C THR A 43 -8.27 -7.95 -13.60
N GLU A 44 -8.40 -7.22 -12.50
CA GLU A 44 -9.59 -6.47 -12.13
C GLU A 44 -9.38 -4.95 -12.21
N ARG A 45 -8.70 -4.48 -13.29
CA ARG A 45 -8.24 -3.08 -13.39
C ARG A 45 -9.33 -2.02 -13.21
N ASN A 46 -10.56 -2.32 -13.58
CA ASN A 46 -11.67 -1.35 -13.55
C ASN A 46 -12.53 -1.44 -12.28
N SER A 47 -12.51 -2.58 -11.59
CA SER A 47 -13.31 -2.78 -10.38
C SER A 47 -12.70 -2.08 -9.18
N PRO A 48 -13.49 -1.54 -8.25
CA PRO A 48 -12.99 -1.15 -6.93
C PRO A 48 -12.38 -2.37 -6.23
N VAL A 49 -11.25 -2.17 -5.55
CA VAL A 49 -10.56 -3.23 -4.79
C VAL A 49 -10.54 -2.88 -3.32
N LEU A 50 -10.93 -3.83 -2.47
CA LEU A 50 -10.62 -3.83 -1.05
C LEU A 50 -9.34 -4.62 -0.83
N LEU A 51 -8.29 -3.95 -0.35
CA LEU A 51 -7.03 -4.57 0.05
C LEU A 51 -7.05 -4.79 1.56
N GLU A 52 -7.07 -6.05 1.97
CA GLU A 52 -7.29 -6.45 3.37
C GLU A 52 -6.19 -7.41 3.85
N SER A 53 -6.15 -7.65 5.15
CA SER A 53 -5.26 -8.62 5.80
C SER A 53 -6.06 -9.74 6.45
N ALA A 54 -5.68 -11.00 6.19
CA ALA A 54 -6.16 -12.17 6.94
C ALA A 54 -5.39 -12.38 8.26
N ALA A 55 -4.26 -11.70 8.44
CA ALA A 55 -3.46 -11.81 9.65
C ALA A 55 -4.04 -10.93 10.76
N ALA A 56 -4.46 -11.55 11.85
CA ALA A 56 -5.02 -10.83 12.99
C ALA A 56 -4.01 -9.82 13.58
N GLY A 57 -4.48 -8.57 13.76
CA GLY A 57 -3.71 -7.52 14.42
C GLY A 57 -2.49 -7.01 13.64
N VAL A 58 -2.37 -7.31 12.33
CA VAL A 58 -1.33 -6.76 11.47
C VAL A 58 -1.87 -6.53 10.06
N PHE A 59 -1.48 -5.43 9.42
CA PHE A 59 -1.76 -5.25 8.00
C PHE A 59 -0.66 -5.89 7.15
N CYS A 60 0.57 -5.36 7.23
CA CYS A 60 1.71 -5.86 6.46
C CYS A 60 3.03 -5.39 7.07
N ALA A 61 3.96 -6.33 7.31
CA ALA A 61 5.27 -6.04 7.88
C ALA A 61 6.30 -5.45 6.88
N GLY A 62 5.94 -5.29 5.61
CA GLY A 62 6.82 -4.78 4.57
C GLY A 62 7.56 -5.88 3.82
N ALA A 63 8.68 -5.53 3.16
CA ALA A 63 9.48 -6.51 2.44
C ALA A 63 9.99 -7.62 3.36
N ASP A 64 9.98 -8.86 2.87
CA ASP A 64 10.46 -10.02 3.63
C ASP A 64 12.00 -9.97 3.75
N LEU A 65 12.48 -9.61 4.94
CA LEU A 65 13.91 -9.52 5.22
C LEU A 65 14.61 -10.89 5.35
N SER A 66 13.87 -12.00 5.36
CA SER A 66 14.45 -13.34 5.32
C SER A 66 14.90 -13.77 3.92
N VAL A 67 14.47 -13.03 2.89
CA VAL A 67 14.96 -13.19 1.51
C VAL A 67 16.45 -12.87 1.46
N ALA A 68 17.21 -13.72 0.76
CA ALA A 68 18.64 -13.53 0.56
C ALA A 68 18.95 -12.14 -0.02
N GLU A 69 20.08 -11.56 0.39
CA GLU A 69 20.39 -10.16 0.10
C GLU A 69 20.43 -9.85 -1.39
N GLU A 70 20.97 -10.78 -2.19
CA GLU A 70 21.02 -10.68 -3.65
C GLU A 70 19.64 -10.56 -4.32
N HIS A 71 18.57 -11.03 -3.67
CA HIS A 71 17.21 -10.95 -4.20
C HIS A 71 16.39 -9.77 -3.65
N ARG A 72 16.90 -9.05 -2.64
CA ARG A 72 16.15 -7.94 -2.02
C ARG A 72 15.94 -6.76 -2.96
N ALA A 73 16.91 -6.50 -3.84
CA ALA A 73 16.78 -5.47 -4.88
C ALA A 73 15.64 -5.79 -5.85
N GLU A 74 15.49 -7.06 -6.25
CA GLU A 74 14.37 -7.51 -7.09
C GLU A 74 13.03 -7.30 -6.39
N VAL A 75 12.91 -7.70 -5.10
CA VAL A 75 11.70 -7.50 -4.32
C VAL A 75 11.35 -6.01 -4.22
N SER A 76 12.35 -5.17 -3.94
CA SER A 76 12.17 -3.72 -3.90
C SER A 76 11.63 -3.18 -5.22
N ASP A 77 12.20 -3.61 -6.34
CA ASP A 77 11.80 -3.16 -7.67
C ASP A 77 10.37 -3.59 -8.05
N LEU A 78 10.00 -4.83 -7.73
CA LEU A 78 8.65 -5.33 -7.88
C LEU A 78 7.63 -4.57 -7.02
N LEU A 79 8.00 -4.16 -5.82
CA LEU A 79 7.15 -3.34 -4.96
C LEU A 79 6.85 -1.97 -5.59
N TYR A 80 7.87 -1.30 -6.16
CA TYR A 80 7.64 -0.02 -6.87
C TYR A 80 6.76 -0.20 -8.11
N GLN A 81 6.90 -1.30 -8.83
CA GLN A 81 5.98 -1.61 -9.92
C GLN A 81 4.55 -1.81 -9.43
N LEU A 82 4.37 -2.52 -8.31
CA LEU A 82 3.06 -2.70 -7.69
C LEU A 82 2.43 -1.37 -7.27
N TYR A 83 3.20 -0.47 -6.65
CA TYR A 83 2.70 0.86 -6.26
C TYR A 83 2.32 1.69 -7.47
N GLU A 84 3.12 1.67 -8.54
CA GLU A 84 2.82 2.35 -9.81
C GLU A 84 1.51 1.83 -10.41
N ASP A 85 1.33 0.50 -10.49
CA ASP A 85 0.10 -0.11 -10.98
C ASP A 85 -1.12 0.27 -10.11
N MET A 86 -0.96 0.34 -8.78
CA MET A 86 -2.02 0.75 -7.88
C MET A 86 -2.46 2.20 -8.09
N VAL A 87 -1.50 3.13 -8.28
CA VAL A 87 -1.85 4.56 -8.44
C VAL A 87 -2.32 4.90 -9.85
N THR A 88 -1.96 4.09 -10.86
CA THR A 88 -2.33 4.35 -12.27
C THR A 88 -3.55 3.57 -12.74
N ARG A 89 -3.98 2.49 -12.05
CA ARG A 89 -5.16 1.72 -12.44
C ARG A 89 -6.44 2.57 -12.38
N PRO A 90 -7.41 2.37 -13.31
CA PRO A 90 -8.67 3.13 -13.32
C PRO A 90 -9.56 2.86 -12.11
N GLY A 91 -9.68 1.60 -11.67
CA GLY A 91 -10.51 1.25 -10.52
C GLY A 91 -9.87 1.70 -9.20
N PRO A 92 -10.65 2.25 -8.25
CA PRO A 92 -10.12 2.69 -6.97
C PRO A 92 -9.68 1.51 -6.09
N VAL A 93 -8.70 1.78 -5.22
CA VAL A 93 -8.22 0.85 -4.20
C VAL A 93 -8.51 1.42 -2.82
N ILE A 94 -9.10 0.61 -1.95
CA ILE A 94 -9.36 0.95 -0.54
C ILE A 94 -8.53 -0.01 0.32
N ALA A 95 -7.58 0.49 1.08
CA ALA A 95 -6.84 -0.31 2.06
C ALA A 95 -7.57 -0.32 3.41
N VAL A 96 -7.81 -1.52 3.94
CA VAL A 96 -8.39 -1.75 5.27
C VAL A 96 -7.25 -2.10 6.23
N VAL A 97 -6.84 -1.12 7.04
CA VAL A 97 -5.66 -1.24 7.90
C VAL A 97 -6.08 -1.55 9.33
N THR A 98 -5.99 -2.82 9.73
CA THR A 98 -6.45 -3.30 11.05
C THR A 98 -5.33 -3.40 12.10
N GLY A 99 -4.08 -3.13 11.73
CA GLY A 99 -2.92 -3.21 12.62
C GLY A 99 -1.69 -2.56 11.99
N PRO A 100 -0.47 -2.89 12.46
CA PRO A 100 0.77 -2.32 11.93
C PRO A 100 0.95 -2.49 10.43
N ALA A 101 1.29 -1.38 9.75
CA ALA A 101 1.76 -1.29 8.39
C ALA A 101 3.18 -0.69 8.40
N VAL A 102 4.19 -1.45 7.95
CA VAL A 102 5.59 -1.08 8.12
C VAL A 102 6.32 -1.08 6.78
N GLY A 103 7.16 -0.09 6.53
CA GLY A 103 8.03 -0.04 5.35
C GLY A 103 7.26 -0.20 4.04
N GLY A 104 7.56 -1.25 3.27
CA GLY A 104 6.82 -1.59 2.05
C GLY A 104 5.32 -1.82 2.28
N GLY A 105 4.92 -2.30 3.47
CA GLY A 105 3.51 -2.46 3.85
C GLY A 105 2.83 -1.12 4.12
N ALA A 106 3.54 -0.13 4.68
CA ALA A 106 3.04 1.22 4.83
C ALA A 106 2.90 1.92 3.47
N GLN A 107 3.85 1.69 2.55
CA GLN A 107 3.75 2.18 1.17
C GLN A 107 2.59 1.52 0.41
N LEU A 108 2.37 0.21 0.61
CA LEU A 108 1.24 -0.51 0.02
C LEU A 108 -0.10 0.07 0.48
N ALA A 109 -0.26 0.35 1.78
CA ALA A 109 -1.44 1.03 2.29
C ALA A 109 -1.56 2.46 1.75
N GLY A 110 -0.43 3.19 1.66
CA GLY A 110 -0.37 4.56 1.16
C GLY A 110 -0.69 4.69 -0.33
N ALA A 111 -0.30 3.71 -1.14
CA ALA A 111 -0.57 3.66 -2.57
C ALA A 111 -2.06 3.42 -2.91
N ALA A 112 -2.87 2.95 -1.95
CA ALA A 112 -4.32 2.90 -2.10
C ALA A 112 -4.91 4.33 -2.19
N ASP A 113 -6.03 4.47 -2.89
CA ASP A 113 -6.72 5.75 -3.02
C ASP A 113 -7.36 6.19 -1.70
N LEU A 114 -7.97 5.24 -0.99
CA LEU A 114 -8.56 5.46 0.33
C LEU A 114 -7.97 4.48 1.35
N ARG A 115 -7.91 4.91 2.60
CA ARG A 115 -7.50 4.11 3.76
C ARG A 115 -8.54 4.21 4.84
N VAL A 116 -9.09 3.05 5.23
CA VAL A 116 -9.96 2.90 6.40
C VAL A 116 -9.18 2.11 7.45
N ALA A 117 -9.00 2.68 8.62
CA ALA A 117 -8.17 2.11 9.66
C ALA A 117 -8.99 1.69 10.88
N SER A 118 -8.57 0.64 11.59
CA SER A 118 -9.06 0.38 12.94
C SER A 118 -8.38 1.31 13.96
N PRO A 119 -8.93 1.49 15.17
CA PRO A 119 -8.25 2.22 16.24
C PRO A 119 -6.87 1.66 16.62
N GLY A 120 -6.62 0.37 16.38
CA GLY A 120 -5.34 -0.30 16.61
C GLY A 120 -4.33 -0.19 15.47
N ALA A 121 -4.68 0.46 14.37
CA ALA A 121 -3.77 0.64 13.23
C ALA A 121 -2.58 1.54 13.60
N ARG A 122 -1.41 1.19 13.06
CA ARG A 122 -0.19 1.98 13.21
C ARG A 122 0.63 1.93 11.94
N PHE A 123 1.31 3.03 11.62
CA PHE A 123 2.13 3.17 10.41
C PHE A 123 3.57 3.49 10.78
N ARG A 124 4.52 2.95 10.02
CA ARG A 124 5.92 3.26 10.16
C ARG A 124 6.64 3.21 8.82
N TRP A 125 7.32 4.29 8.48
CA TRP A 125 8.02 4.46 7.21
C TRP A 125 9.52 4.24 7.42
N THR A 126 9.98 3.00 7.30
CA THR A 126 11.37 2.61 7.54
C THR A 126 11.76 1.45 6.63
N GLY A 127 12.99 1.51 6.11
CA GLY A 127 13.64 0.39 5.42
C GLY A 127 14.46 -0.48 6.39
N PRO A 128 15.13 -1.51 5.88
CA PRO A 128 16.09 -2.29 6.64
C PRO A 128 17.23 -1.40 7.15
N PRO A 129 17.69 -1.61 8.41
CA PRO A 129 18.79 -0.82 8.97
C PRO A 129 20.05 -0.86 8.11
N GLY A 130 20.79 0.25 8.04
CA GLY A 130 22.09 0.35 7.37
C GLY A 130 22.05 0.50 5.84
N ARG A 131 20.87 0.39 5.20
CA ARG A 131 20.76 0.49 3.73
C ARG A 131 20.51 1.89 3.19
N GLY A 132 20.10 2.85 4.03
CA GLY A 132 19.85 4.23 3.59
C GLY A 132 18.70 4.37 2.59
N LEU A 133 17.77 3.42 2.55
CA LEU A 133 16.67 3.47 1.60
C LEU A 133 15.68 4.58 1.97
N ALA A 134 15.26 5.35 0.98
CA ALA A 134 14.08 6.18 1.11
C ALA A 134 12.82 5.29 1.11
N VAL A 135 11.90 5.54 2.03
CA VAL A 135 10.67 4.74 2.16
C VAL A 135 9.48 5.67 2.33
N GLY A 136 8.69 5.81 1.27
CA GLY A 136 7.46 6.61 1.26
C GLY A 136 7.66 8.11 1.00
N ALA A 137 8.85 8.57 0.69
CA ALA A 137 9.09 9.96 0.33
C ALA A 137 8.36 10.36 -0.96
N TRP A 138 8.05 9.39 -1.82
CA TRP A 138 7.33 9.63 -3.07
C TRP A 138 5.84 9.95 -2.86
N LEU A 139 5.19 9.33 -1.86
CA LEU A 139 3.74 9.46 -1.67
C LEU A 139 3.33 10.37 -0.51
N LEU A 140 4.10 10.36 0.59
CA LEU A 140 3.72 11.08 1.81
C LEU A 140 3.55 12.58 1.62
N PRO A 141 4.37 13.30 0.83
CA PRO A 141 4.16 14.74 0.62
C PRO A 141 2.78 15.10 0.09
N GLY A 142 2.21 14.25 -0.78
CA GLY A 142 0.85 14.42 -1.30
C GLY A 142 -0.26 14.05 -0.31
N LEU A 143 0.03 13.18 0.67
CA LEU A 143 -0.96 12.74 1.67
C LEU A 143 -1.00 13.62 2.91
N VAL A 144 0.17 13.98 3.47
CA VAL A 144 0.29 14.62 4.78
C VAL A 144 1.01 15.98 4.74
N GLY A 145 1.36 16.44 3.55
CA GLY A 145 2.16 17.62 3.35
C GLY A 145 3.66 17.40 3.62
N ARG A 146 4.50 18.27 3.04
CA ARG A 146 5.97 18.12 3.03
C ARG A 146 6.58 18.02 4.44
N GLY A 147 6.10 18.81 5.40
CA GLY A 147 6.69 18.88 6.75
C GLY A 147 6.53 17.55 7.49
N ALA A 148 5.31 17.04 7.58
CA ALA A 148 5.03 15.75 8.21
C ALA A 148 5.69 14.58 7.43
N ALA A 149 5.70 14.64 6.10
CA ALA A 149 6.37 13.63 5.28
C ALA A 149 7.85 13.48 5.61
N LEU A 150 8.59 14.59 5.69
CA LEU A 150 10.02 14.59 6.04
C LEU A 150 10.25 14.09 7.47
N GLU A 151 9.43 14.54 8.42
CA GLU A 151 9.54 14.05 9.81
C GLU A 151 9.36 12.53 9.86
N LEU A 152 8.29 12.00 9.27
CA LEU A 152 7.98 10.58 9.33
C LEU A 152 9.01 9.69 8.63
N THR A 153 9.51 10.12 7.47
CA THR A 153 10.49 9.34 6.70
C THR A 153 11.90 9.41 7.30
N MET A 154 12.31 10.57 7.85
CA MET A 154 13.64 10.73 8.42
C MET A 154 13.77 10.11 9.82
N THR A 155 12.71 10.20 10.64
CA THR A 155 12.74 9.65 12.00
C THR A 155 12.34 8.18 12.06
N GLY A 156 11.53 7.72 11.11
CA GLY A 156 10.95 6.38 11.13
C GLY A 156 10.12 6.11 12.38
N ARG A 157 9.55 7.14 13.00
CA ARG A 157 8.68 6.98 14.18
C ARG A 157 7.35 6.33 13.82
N TRP A 158 6.68 5.80 14.82
CA TRP A 158 5.32 5.30 14.66
C TRP A 158 4.31 6.45 14.60
N VAL A 159 3.25 6.23 13.80
CA VAL A 159 2.03 7.05 13.72
C VAL A 159 0.87 6.14 14.09
N ASP A 160 0.10 6.49 15.10
CA ASP A 160 -1.13 5.79 15.47
C ASP A 160 -2.32 6.21 14.60
N ALA A 161 -3.46 5.53 14.76
CA ALA A 161 -4.65 5.77 13.95
C ALA A 161 -5.23 7.18 14.15
N ALA A 162 -5.18 7.71 15.36
CA ALA A 162 -5.72 9.04 15.68
C ALA A 162 -4.87 10.15 15.04
N GLU A 163 -3.54 10.04 15.14
CA GLU A 163 -2.64 10.95 14.46
C GLU A 163 -2.76 10.80 12.93
N ALA A 164 -2.82 9.57 12.41
CA ALA A 164 -2.97 9.30 10.99
C ALA A 164 -4.22 9.96 10.39
N LEU A 165 -5.34 9.94 11.12
CA LEU A 165 -6.57 10.65 10.72
C LEU A 165 -6.36 12.17 10.75
N ARG A 166 -5.76 12.71 11.82
CA ARG A 166 -5.54 14.14 11.99
C ARG A 166 -4.64 14.75 10.92
N ILE A 167 -3.60 14.04 10.47
CA ILE A 167 -2.67 14.51 9.43
C ILE A 167 -3.11 14.17 8.00
N GLY A 168 -4.26 13.50 7.80
CA GLY A 168 -4.77 13.13 6.49
C GLY A 168 -4.16 11.85 5.89
N LEU A 169 -3.35 11.12 6.66
CA LEU A 169 -2.78 9.84 6.21
C LEU A 169 -3.87 8.78 6.02
N VAL A 170 -4.91 8.75 6.85
CA VAL A 170 -6.08 7.89 6.68
C VAL A 170 -7.36 8.73 6.52
N ASN A 171 -8.33 8.18 5.79
CA ASN A 171 -9.57 8.88 5.48
C ASN A 171 -10.63 8.68 6.59
N ARG A 172 -10.62 7.51 7.24
CA ARG A 172 -11.56 7.15 8.31
C ARG A 172 -10.88 6.25 9.34
N VAL A 173 -11.30 6.36 10.59
CA VAL A 173 -11.01 5.39 11.65
C VAL A 173 -12.33 4.87 12.17
N ASP A 174 -12.50 3.54 12.21
CA ASP A 174 -13.73 2.87 12.61
C ASP A 174 -13.42 1.58 13.37
N ALA A 175 -14.32 1.18 14.27
CA ALA A 175 -14.22 -0.10 14.98
C ALA A 175 -14.40 -1.31 14.05
N GLU A 176 -15.22 -1.13 13.00
CA GLU A 176 -15.52 -2.13 11.97
C GLU A 176 -15.03 -1.67 10.58
N PRO A 177 -13.72 -1.47 10.40
CA PRO A 177 -13.17 -0.82 9.22
C PRO A 177 -13.46 -1.60 7.92
N GLY A 178 -13.59 -2.93 8.00
CA GLY A 178 -13.92 -3.79 6.87
C GLY A 178 -15.33 -3.57 6.34
N GLN A 179 -16.31 -3.38 7.25
CA GLN A 179 -17.68 -3.07 6.87
C GLN A 179 -17.77 -1.69 6.20
N LEU A 180 -17.20 -0.67 6.83
CA LEU A 180 -17.21 0.69 6.28
C LEU A 180 -16.52 0.74 4.89
N ALA A 181 -15.41 0.02 4.73
CA ALA A 181 -14.70 -0.05 3.44
C ALA A 181 -15.54 -0.77 2.37
N ALA A 182 -16.31 -1.82 2.73
CA ALA A 182 -17.20 -2.51 1.81
C ALA A 182 -18.34 -1.59 1.32
N GLU A 183 -18.94 -0.82 2.21
CA GLU A 183 -19.96 0.18 1.87
C GLU A 183 -19.39 1.26 0.92
N LEU A 184 -18.17 1.72 1.17
CA LEU A 184 -17.49 2.66 0.27
C LEU A 184 -17.22 2.03 -1.10
N ALA A 185 -16.75 0.77 -1.15
CA ALA A 185 -16.44 0.08 -2.41
C ALA A 185 -17.69 -0.15 -3.25
N GLU A 186 -18.81 -0.53 -2.63
CA GLU A 186 -20.11 -0.67 -3.28
C GLU A 186 -20.58 0.68 -3.87
N GLY A 187 -20.51 1.75 -3.08
CA GLY A 187 -20.82 3.10 -3.55
C GLY A 187 -19.97 3.56 -4.74
N LEU A 188 -18.68 3.18 -4.75
CA LEU A 188 -17.76 3.49 -5.86
C LEU A 188 -18.07 2.64 -7.09
N ALA A 189 -18.42 1.35 -6.93
CA ALA A 189 -18.85 0.49 -8.02
C ALA A 189 -20.07 1.07 -8.75
N GLY A 190 -21.07 1.57 -8.00
CA GLY A 190 -22.26 2.20 -8.54
C GLY A 190 -22.01 3.51 -9.30
N ARG A 191 -20.89 4.20 -9.05
CA ARG A 191 -20.52 5.46 -9.76
C ARG A 191 -19.85 5.23 -11.11
N GLY A 192 -19.40 4.01 -11.38
CA GLY A 192 -18.70 3.61 -12.61
C GLY A 192 -17.21 3.93 -12.61
N ALA A 193 -16.42 2.97 -13.05
CA ALA A 193 -14.95 3.02 -13.07
C ALA A 193 -14.38 4.20 -13.87
N ALA A 194 -15.04 4.58 -14.97
CA ALA A 194 -14.58 5.71 -15.81
C ALA A 194 -14.58 7.05 -15.06
N THR A 195 -15.55 7.27 -14.18
CA THR A 195 -15.62 8.49 -13.35
C THR A 195 -14.53 8.49 -12.29
N ALA A 196 -14.42 7.38 -11.54
CA ALA A 196 -13.39 7.22 -10.51
C ALA A 196 -11.97 7.34 -11.11
N GLY A 197 -11.73 6.71 -12.26
CA GLY A 197 -10.44 6.77 -12.96
C GLY A 197 -10.06 8.18 -13.41
N ARG A 198 -11.02 8.98 -13.92
CA ARG A 198 -10.74 10.39 -14.29
C ARG A 198 -10.39 11.25 -13.06
N VAL A 199 -11.12 11.10 -11.96
CA VAL A 199 -10.84 11.81 -10.71
C VAL A 199 -9.44 11.44 -10.21
N LYS A 200 -9.11 10.15 -10.18
CA LYS A 200 -7.82 9.63 -9.74
C LYS A 200 -6.67 10.16 -10.62
N LEU A 201 -6.81 10.11 -11.94
CA LEU A 201 -5.81 10.61 -12.88
C LEU A 201 -5.51 12.09 -12.66
N ILE A 202 -6.53 12.92 -12.48
CA ILE A 202 -6.37 14.36 -12.24
C ILE A 202 -5.74 14.63 -10.87
N ALA A 203 -6.21 13.93 -9.83
CA ALA A 203 -5.69 14.10 -8.47
C ALA A 203 -4.23 13.64 -8.32
N SER A 204 -3.76 12.73 -9.18
CA SER A 204 -2.39 12.22 -9.17
C SER A 204 -1.44 12.96 -10.13
N ALA A 205 -1.90 14.01 -10.81
CA ALA A 205 -1.14 14.69 -11.87
C ALA A 205 -0.01 15.61 -11.35
N ASP A 206 0.13 15.83 -10.06
CA ASP A 206 1.07 16.80 -9.44
C ASP A 206 2.48 16.22 -9.16
N GLY A 207 3.00 15.39 -10.04
CA GLY A 207 4.34 14.83 -9.93
C GLY A 207 4.46 13.61 -9.02
N LEU A 208 3.35 12.92 -8.71
CA LEU A 208 3.36 11.70 -7.90
C LEU A 208 4.23 10.60 -8.53
N LEU A 209 4.08 10.35 -9.83
CA LEU A 209 4.87 9.36 -10.56
C LEU A 209 6.34 9.75 -10.68
N ASP A 210 6.63 11.03 -10.89
CA ASP A 210 8.02 11.52 -10.94
C ASP A 210 8.74 11.25 -9.61
N ARG A 211 8.07 11.50 -8.49
CA ARG A 211 8.61 11.20 -7.16
C ARG A 211 8.76 9.68 -6.93
N LEU A 212 7.81 8.87 -7.39
CA LEU A 212 7.91 7.40 -7.31
C LEU A 212 9.13 6.89 -8.08
N HIS A 213 9.31 7.34 -9.32
CA HIS A 213 10.45 6.94 -10.14
C HIS A 213 11.78 7.43 -9.54
N ALA A 214 11.81 8.63 -8.97
CA ALA A 214 13.00 9.15 -8.29
C ALA A 214 13.37 8.31 -7.05
N GLU A 215 12.42 7.95 -6.20
CA GLU A 215 12.65 7.10 -5.03
C GLU A 215 13.11 5.69 -5.46
N ARG A 216 12.45 5.09 -6.46
CA ARG A 216 12.84 3.80 -7.03
C ARG A 216 14.30 3.81 -7.54
N ALA A 217 14.69 4.85 -8.28
CA ALA A 217 16.05 4.99 -8.80
C ALA A 217 17.10 5.15 -7.67
N ALA A 218 16.79 5.98 -6.66
CA ALA A 218 17.65 6.16 -5.51
C ALA A 218 17.84 4.86 -4.72
N ASN A 219 16.78 4.09 -4.51
CA ASN A 219 16.85 2.81 -3.81
C ASN A 219 17.58 1.74 -4.62
N ARG A 220 17.43 1.69 -5.94
CA ARG A 220 18.27 0.83 -6.79
C ARG A 220 19.77 1.14 -6.61
N ALA A 221 20.14 2.41 -6.59
CA ALA A 221 21.53 2.81 -6.36
C ALA A 221 22.02 2.38 -4.97
N ALA A 222 21.18 2.51 -3.93
CA ALA A 222 21.51 2.07 -2.56
C ALA A 222 21.69 0.55 -2.46
N TRP A 223 20.90 -0.25 -3.18
CA TRP A 223 21.07 -1.70 -3.24
C TRP A 223 22.33 -2.15 -3.97
N SER A 224 22.85 -1.35 -4.90
CA SER A 224 24.06 -1.65 -5.66
C SER A 224 25.35 -1.34 -4.88
N GLN A 225 25.27 -0.68 -3.73
CA GLN A 225 26.43 -0.38 -2.89
C GLN A 225 26.73 -1.57 -1.96
N PRO A 226 28.00 -1.91 -1.74
CA PRO A 226 28.37 -2.90 -0.72
C PRO A 226 27.90 -2.43 0.67
N SER A 227 27.45 -3.37 1.47
CA SER A 227 27.02 -3.15 2.86
C SER A 227 28.18 -2.92 3.80
#